data_1c7f21fef79148439d586aab6f15c770
#
_entry.id   1c7f21fef79148439d586aab6f15c770
#
_cell.length_a   1.000
_cell.length_b   1.000
_cell.length_c   1.000
_cell.angle_alpha   90.00
_cell.angle_beta   90.00
_cell.angle_gamma   90.00
#
_symmetry.space_group_name_H-M   'P 1'
#
loop_
_entity.id
_entity.type
_entity.pdbx_description
1 polymer ?
#
loop_
_entity_poly.entity_id
_entity_poly.type
_entity_poly.pdbx_seq_one_letter_code
_entity_poly.pdbx_strand_id
1 'polypeptide(L)'
;MALWRKLVVGGIGALSLLGAGAVSVGAHEGNTLIEFDSMTPVGHPPVTERGIPGGGAAWSINSGTGSVDRQGHVSVAVKGLIVVVAGQNPITPFQAVVSCITPHGVVNVETAGAPASLAGDSTINSTVDLPHPCKDPVVFVGGSPRGSFIWFAMSNAEDQD
;
A
#
# COMPACT_ATOMS: atom_id res chain seq x y z
N MET A 1 -48.26 -58.39 -49.22
CA MET A 1 -47.49 -59.45 -48.52
C MET A 1 -46.33 -58.83 -47.80
N ALA A 2 -46.29 -59.17 -46.52
CA ALA A 2 -45.13 -59.10 -45.59
C ALA A 2 -44.41 -57.74 -45.37
N LEU A 3 -44.63 -57.12 -44.34
CA LEU A 3 -44.14 -57.25 -42.94
C LEU A 3 -42.63 -57.17 -42.81
N TRP A 4 -42.16 -56.20 -42.04
CA TRP A 4 -41.41 -56.31 -40.82
C TRP A 4 -40.73 -55.00 -40.56
N ARG A 5 -41.13 -54.26 -39.54
CA ARG A 5 -40.79 -54.27 -38.09
C ARG A 5 -39.30 -54.05 -37.75
N LYS A 6 -39.15 -53.05 -36.91
CA LYS A 6 -38.15 -52.91 -35.83
C LYS A 6 -37.02 -51.95 -36.16
N LEU A 7 -36.54 -51.17 -35.27
CA LEU A 7 -36.63 -50.99 -33.80
C LEU A 7 -36.02 -49.64 -33.47
N VAL A 8 -36.63 -49.01 -32.52
CA VAL A 8 -36.10 -47.84 -31.77
C VAL A 8 -34.92 -48.29 -30.93
N VAL A 9 -33.81 -47.60 -30.98
CA VAL A 9 -32.85 -47.60 -29.88
C VAL A 9 -32.51 -46.16 -29.56
N GLY A 10 -32.91 -45.76 -28.41
CA GLY A 10 -32.64 -44.51 -27.80
C GLY A 10 -31.14 -44.34 -27.50
N GLY A 11 -30.64 -43.21 -27.88
CA GLY A 11 -29.38 -42.70 -27.42
C GLY A 11 -29.60 -41.62 -26.37
N ILE A 12 -29.32 -41.96 -25.12
CA ILE A 12 -29.34 -41.03 -23.99
C ILE A 12 -28.16 -40.12 -24.20
N GLY A 13 -28.43 -38.89 -24.65
CA GLY A 13 -27.45 -37.80 -24.64
C GLY A 13 -27.17 -37.36 -23.24
N ALA A 14 -25.99 -37.67 -22.73
CA ALA A 14 -25.50 -37.13 -21.49
C ALA A 14 -25.36 -35.62 -21.60
N LEU A 15 -26.19 -34.93 -20.85
CA LEU A 15 -26.07 -33.47 -20.64
C LEU A 15 -24.88 -33.24 -19.72
N SER A 16 -23.72 -32.90 -20.31
CA SER A 16 -22.57 -32.44 -19.55
C SER A 16 -22.87 -31.04 -19.08
N LEU A 17 -23.28 -30.92 -17.81
CA LEU A 17 -23.30 -29.66 -17.09
C LEU A 17 -21.84 -29.22 -16.87
N LEU A 18 -21.35 -28.34 -17.73
CA LEU A 18 -20.18 -27.53 -17.49
C LEU A 18 -20.54 -26.62 -16.34
N GLY A 19 -20.14 -27.01 -15.14
CA GLY A 19 -20.15 -26.16 -13.98
C GLY A 19 -19.22 -24.98 -14.25
N ALA A 20 -19.80 -23.82 -14.56
CA ALA A 20 -19.10 -22.57 -14.51
C ALA A 20 -18.72 -22.34 -13.03
N GLY A 21 -17.50 -22.69 -12.66
CA GLY A 21 -16.92 -22.28 -11.41
C GLY A 21 -16.87 -20.76 -11.39
N ALA A 22 -17.80 -20.16 -10.67
CA ALA A 22 -17.69 -18.76 -10.33
C ALA A 22 -16.43 -18.61 -9.47
N VAL A 23 -15.35 -18.14 -10.06
CA VAL A 23 -14.22 -17.59 -9.31
C VAL A 23 -14.79 -16.38 -8.60
N SER A 24 -15.06 -16.53 -7.32
CA SER A 24 -15.32 -15.40 -6.45
C SER A 24 -14.03 -14.58 -6.43
N VAL A 25 -13.96 -13.55 -7.25
CA VAL A 25 -13.02 -12.45 -7.03
C VAL A 25 -13.49 -11.83 -5.73
N GLY A 26 -12.85 -12.26 -4.64
CA GLY A 26 -13.16 -11.74 -3.32
C GLY A 26 -12.96 -10.23 -3.35
N ALA A 27 -14.03 -9.51 -3.08
CA ALA A 27 -13.98 -8.07 -2.88
C ALA A 27 -13.10 -7.77 -1.66
N HIS A 28 -11.82 -7.51 -1.90
CA HIS A 28 -10.89 -6.95 -0.92
C HIS A 28 -11.09 -5.43 -0.79
N GLU A 29 -11.93 -4.84 -1.65
CA GLU A 29 -12.16 -3.40 -1.71
C GLU A 29 -12.79 -2.80 -0.45
N GLY A 30 -13.46 -3.60 0.38
CA GLY A 30 -14.10 -3.10 1.62
C GLY A 30 -13.15 -2.86 2.80
N ASN A 31 -11.95 -3.38 2.77
CA ASN A 31 -11.01 -3.35 3.89
C ASN A 31 -9.82 -2.41 3.70
N THR A 32 -9.48 -2.05 2.48
CA THR A 32 -8.41 -1.12 2.17
C THR A 32 -8.78 0.28 2.65
N LEU A 33 -7.86 0.93 3.36
CA LEU A 33 -7.96 2.29 3.81
C LEU A 33 -7.30 3.26 2.81
N ILE A 34 -6.10 2.90 2.34
CA ILE A 34 -5.38 3.59 1.28
C ILE A 34 -4.53 2.58 0.52
N GLU A 35 -4.44 2.74 -0.77
CA GLU A 35 -3.48 2.09 -1.66
C GLU A 35 -2.81 3.17 -2.51
N PHE A 36 -1.52 3.03 -2.79
CA PHE A 36 -0.77 4.00 -3.60
C PHE A 36 0.34 3.30 -4.37
N ASP A 37 0.60 3.79 -5.57
CA ASP A 37 1.63 3.29 -6.48
C ASP A 37 2.79 4.28 -6.68
N SER A 38 2.71 5.46 -6.05
CA SER A 38 3.71 6.51 -6.15
C SER A 38 3.85 7.29 -4.84
N MET A 39 5.03 7.89 -4.66
CA MET A 39 5.34 8.76 -3.53
C MET A 39 6.09 10.00 -4.01
N THR A 40 5.81 11.13 -3.36
CA THR A 40 6.54 12.39 -3.58
C THR A 40 7.63 12.55 -2.52
N PRO A 41 8.91 12.68 -2.93
CA PRO A 41 10.00 12.92 -1.98
C PRO A 41 10.06 14.38 -1.52
N VAL A 42 10.72 14.63 -0.38
CA VAL A 42 11.05 16.00 0.06
C VAL A 42 11.94 16.68 -0.98
N GLY A 43 11.41 17.71 -1.64
CA GLY A 43 12.13 18.42 -2.68
C GLY A 43 12.97 19.58 -2.16
N HIS A 44 12.34 20.55 -1.51
CA HIS A 44 12.98 21.79 -1.04
C HIS A 44 12.68 22.01 0.43
N PRO A 45 13.54 21.56 1.36
CA PRO A 45 13.37 21.87 2.78
C PRO A 45 13.62 23.37 3.08
N PRO A 46 13.04 23.93 4.17
CA PRO A 46 12.21 23.23 5.14
C PRO A 46 10.77 23.05 4.68
N VAL A 47 10.22 21.88 4.96
CA VAL A 47 8.82 21.55 4.68
C VAL A 47 8.22 20.80 5.87
N THR A 48 6.95 21.03 6.14
CA THR A 48 6.22 20.33 7.21
C THR A 48 4.86 19.92 6.66
N GLU A 49 4.54 18.63 6.77
CA GLU A 49 3.27 18.06 6.35
C GLU A 49 2.61 17.35 7.53
N ARG A 50 1.32 17.61 7.74
CA ARG A 50 0.56 16.99 8.85
C ARG A 50 1.24 17.12 10.23
N GLY A 51 2.00 18.20 10.45
CA GLY A 51 2.78 18.43 11.67
C GLY A 51 4.10 17.67 11.75
N ILE A 52 4.46 16.90 10.72
CA ILE A 52 5.71 16.15 10.64
C ILE A 52 6.72 16.93 9.80
N PRO A 53 7.92 17.25 10.32
CA PRO A 53 8.95 17.92 9.54
C PRO A 53 9.52 16.97 8.47
N GLY A 54 9.80 17.51 7.30
CA GLY A 54 10.54 16.81 6.26
C GLY A 54 12.03 16.73 6.55
N GLY A 55 12.73 15.84 5.87
CA GLY A 55 14.18 15.72 5.94
C GLY A 55 14.88 17.04 5.62
N GLY A 56 16.01 17.32 6.30
CA GLY A 56 16.75 18.58 6.18
C GLY A 56 17.51 18.76 4.87
N ALA A 57 17.36 17.86 3.93
CA ALA A 57 17.93 17.91 2.58
C ALA A 57 16.89 17.48 1.55
N ALA A 58 17.17 17.77 0.27
CA ALA A 58 16.37 17.24 -0.83
C ALA A 58 16.59 15.71 -0.97
N TRP A 59 15.50 14.99 -1.12
CA TRP A 59 15.46 13.55 -1.35
C TRP A 59 14.98 13.25 -2.77
N SER A 60 15.33 12.10 -3.29
CA SER A 60 14.76 11.53 -4.51
C SER A 60 14.32 10.10 -4.24
N ILE A 61 13.40 9.62 -5.06
CA ILE A 61 12.86 8.26 -4.99
C ILE A 61 12.68 7.71 -6.40
N ASN A 62 12.98 6.43 -6.60
CA ASN A 62 12.72 5.75 -7.86
C ASN A 62 11.31 5.16 -7.91
N SER A 63 10.88 4.54 -6.83
CA SER A 63 9.50 4.05 -6.67
C SER A 63 9.12 3.95 -5.21
N GLY A 64 7.85 4.15 -4.94
CA GLY A 64 7.25 3.94 -3.62
C GLY A 64 5.83 3.45 -3.81
N THR A 65 5.52 2.28 -3.26
CA THR A 65 4.20 1.65 -3.36
C THR A 65 3.77 1.16 -2.00
N GLY A 66 2.49 1.04 -1.76
CA GLY A 66 2.02 0.47 -0.51
C GLY A 66 0.53 0.48 -0.32
N SER A 67 0.12 -0.10 0.79
CA SER A 67 -1.27 -0.13 1.22
C SER A 67 -1.38 -0.12 2.74
N VAL A 68 -2.49 0.39 3.21
CA VAL A 68 -2.91 0.30 4.62
C VAL A 68 -4.35 -0.16 4.65
N ASP A 69 -4.66 -1.13 5.49
CA ASP A 69 -6.03 -1.57 5.69
C ASP A 69 -6.65 -0.97 6.97
N ARG A 70 -7.97 -1.17 7.13
CA ARG A 70 -8.72 -0.65 8.28
C ARG A 70 -8.40 -1.35 9.59
N GLN A 71 -7.71 -2.49 9.56
CA GLN A 71 -7.16 -3.20 10.72
C GLN A 71 -5.76 -2.71 11.11
N GLY A 72 -5.19 -1.77 10.34
CA GLY A 72 -3.90 -1.18 10.61
C GLY A 72 -2.72 -1.98 10.06
N HIS A 73 -2.94 -2.94 9.17
CA HIS A 73 -1.83 -3.58 8.46
C HIS A 73 -1.25 -2.59 7.45
N VAL A 74 0.03 -2.33 7.59
CA VAL A 74 0.81 -1.40 6.75
C VAL A 74 1.82 -2.21 5.96
N SER A 75 1.79 -2.07 4.64
CA SER A 75 2.77 -2.64 3.73
C SER A 75 3.27 -1.55 2.79
N VAL A 76 4.56 -1.22 2.86
CA VAL A 76 5.18 -0.18 2.04
C VAL A 76 6.51 -0.68 1.50
N ALA A 77 6.74 -0.47 0.22
CA ALA A 77 8.01 -0.75 -0.43
C ALA A 77 8.53 0.52 -1.10
N VAL A 78 9.77 0.90 -0.78
CA VAL A 78 10.46 2.01 -1.42
C VAL A 78 11.75 1.53 -2.07
N LYS A 79 12.11 2.16 -3.19
CA LYS A 79 13.37 1.94 -3.89
C LYS A 79 14.01 3.27 -4.26
N GLY A 80 15.31 3.35 -4.05
CA GLY A 80 16.09 4.52 -4.40
C GLY A 80 15.72 5.76 -3.62
N LEU A 81 15.26 5.64 -2.38
CA LEU A 81 14.96 6.77 -1.51
C LEU A 81 16.27 7.28 -0.88
N ILE A 82 16.87 8.28 -1.51
CA ILE A 82 18.21 8.76 -1.20
C ILE A 82 18.28 10.28 -1.07
N VAL A 83 19.27 10.76 -0.33
CA VAL A 83 19.62 12.19 -0.29
C VAL A 83 20.31 12.58 -1.60
N VAL A 84 19.75 13.56 -2.32
CA VAL A 84 20.23 13.95 -3.65
C VAL A 84 21.71 14.33 -3.66
N VAL A 85 22.15 15.19 -2.74
CA VAL A 85 23.55 15.66 -2.69
C VAL A 85 24.53 14.58 -2.24
N ALA A 86 24.06 13.55 -1.51
CA ALA A 86 24.88 12.45 -1.04
C ALA A 86 24.92 11.28 -2.03
N GLY A 87 23.94 11.19 -2.94
CA GLY A 87 23.79 10.07 -3.85
C GLY A 87 23.51 8.72 -3.18
N GLN A 88 23.17 8.73 -1.91
CA GLN A 88 22.90 7.55 -1.09
C GLN A 88 21.95 7.86 0.08
N ASN A 89 21.44 6.80 0.69
CA ASN A 89 20.67 6.89 1.92
C ASN A 89 21.59 6.76 3.15
N PRO A 90 21.65 7.79 4.03
CA PRO A 90 22.44 7.73 5.26
C PRO A 90 21.64 7.22 6.47
N ILE A 91 20.36 6.89 6.33
CA ILE A 91 19.42 6.61 7.43
C ILE A 91 18.95 5.16 7.41
N THR A 92 19.07 4.50 8.53
CA THR A 92 18.46 3.20 8.80
C THR A 92 18.15 3.09 10.30
N PRO A 93 17.02 2.50 10.72
CA PRO A 93 15.95 1.95 9.89
C PRO A 93 15.09 3.03 9.22
N PHE A 94 14.35 2.65 8.20
CA PHE A 94 13.17 3.40 7.75
C PHE A 94 11.94 2.97 8.54
N GLN A 95 11.04 3.91 8.72
CA GLN A 95 9.74 3.74 9.38
C GLN A 95 8.67 4.33 8.48
N ALA A 96 7.45 3.85 8.60
CA ALA A 96 6.29 4.51 8.01
C ALA A 96 5.48 5.21 9.10
N VAL A 97 4.82 6.30 8.74
CA VAL A 97 3.80 6.95 9.56
C VAL A 97 2.52 6.99 8.77
N VAL A 98 1.44 6.46 9.35
CA VAL A 98 0.09 6.62 8.82
C VAL A 98 -0.52 7.84 9.51
N SER A 99 -0.82 8.87 8.72
CA SER A 99 -1.42 10.11 9.19
C SER A 99 -2.90 10.11 8.85
N CYS A 100 -3.74 10.30 9.84
CA CYS A 100 -5.20 10.33 9.72
C CYS A 100 -5.76 11.68 10.16
N ILE A 101 -6.80 12.16 9.49
CA ILE A 101 -7.63 13.24 9.99
C ILE A 101 -8.75 12.63 10.86
N THR A 102 -8.88 13.13 12.08
CA THR A 102 -9.92 12.74 13.02
C THR A 102 -10.76 13.95 13.42
N PRO A 103 -11.91 13.80 14.10
CA PRO A 103 -12.66 14.92 14.64
C PRO A 103 -11.87 15.78 15.64
N HIS A 104 -10.77 15.25 16.20
CA HIS A 104 -9.92 15.92 17.17
C HIS A 104 -8.62 16.47 16.58
N GLY A 105 -8.44 16.38 15.26
CA GLY A 105 -7.27 16.84 14.53
C GLY A 105 -6.49 15.72 13.87
N VAL A 106 -5.25 16.02 13.47
CA VAL A 106 -4.35 15.07 12.83
C VAL A 106 -3.78 14.11 13.87
N VAL A 107 -3.82 12.82 13.58
CA VAL A 107 -3.20 11.76 14.36
C VAL A 107 -2.20 11.02 13.48
N ASN A 108 -0.97 10.95 13.94
CA ASN A 108 0.14 10.28 13.26
C ASN A 108 0.52 9.03 14.03
N VAL A 109 0.49 7.87 13.37
CA VAL A 109 0.80 6.57 13.97
C VAL A 109 2.01 5.97 13.28
N GLU A 110 3.07 5.73 14.05
CA GLU A 110 4.37 5.28 13.56
C GLU A 110 4.49 3.75 13.61
N THR A 111 5.08 3.16 12.58
CA THR A 111 5.38 1.72 12.54
C THR A 111 6.68 1.39 13.24
N ALA A 112 6.91 0.10 13.49
CA ALA A 112 8.26 -0.39 13.74
C ALA A 112 9.18 -0.10 12.55
N GLY A 113 10.48 0.02 12.84
CA GLY A 113 11.50 0.26 11.81
C GLY A 113 11.82 -0.99 11.01
N ALA A 114 12.15 -0.80 9.74
CA ALA A 114 12.66 -1.82 8.84
C ALA A 114 14.05 -1.44 8.30
N PRO A 115 14.94 -2.41 8.05
CA PRO A 115 16.25 -2.11 7.49
C PRO A 115 16.14 -1.36 6.16
N ALA A 116 16.99 -0.37 5.96
CA ALA A 116 17.11 0.37 4.72
C ALA A 116 18.55 0.28 4.20
N SER A 117 18.70 0.02 2.90
CA SER A 117 20.01 -0.06 2.26
C SER A 117 20.61 1.32 1.99
N LEU A 118 21.90 1.38 1.72
CA LEU A 118 22.55 2.61 1.24
C LEU A 118 21.97 3.09 -0.10
N ALA A 119 21.44 2.17 -0.91
CA ALA A 119 20.73 2.50 -2.15
C ALA A 119 19.31 3.09 -1.89
N GLY A 120 18.87 3.12 -0.66
CA GLY A 120 17.54 3.66 -0.29
C GLY A 120 16.40 2.69 -0.51
N ASP A 121 16.66 1.39 -0.48
CA ASP A 121 15.64 0.35 -0.61
C ASP A 121 15.21 -0.15 0.76
N SER A 122 13.92 -0.27 0.97
CA SER A 122 13.33 -0.84 2.19
C SER A 122 11.95 -1.40 1.92
N THR A 123 11.57 -2.42 2.69
CA THR A 123 10.22 -2.95 2.76
C THR A 123 9.75 -2.94 4.21
N ILE A 124 8.68 -2.22 4.47
CA ILE A 124 8.09 -2.03 5.79
C ILE A 124 6.80 -2.82 5.84
N ASN A 125 6.72 -3.82 6.71
CA ASN A 125 5.51 -4.55 7.01
C ASN A 125 5.28 -4.47 8.51
N SER A 126 4.14 -3.92 8.92
CA SER A 126 3.83 -3.66 10.32
C SER A 126 2.33 -3.66 10.55
N THR A 127 1.93 -3.77 11.79
CA THR A 127 0.55 -3.54 12.22
C THR A 127 0.55 -2.43 13.27
N VAL A 128 -0.31 -1.45 13.08
CA VAL A 128 -0.47 -0.30 13.96
C VAL A 128 -1.93 -0.13 14.39
N ASP A 129 -2.14 0.53 15.52
CA ASP A 129 -3.48 0.85 16.00
C ASP A 129 -3.91 2.22 15.46
N LEU A 130 -4.79 2.19 14.46
CA LEU A 130 -5.25 3.40 13.77
C LEU A 130 -6.45 4.03 14.51
N PRO A 131 -6.56 5.37 14.48
CA PRO A 131 -7.76 6.03 15.01
C PRO A 131 -8.98 5.71 14.15
N HIS A 132 -10.14 5.64 14.79
CA HIS A 132 -11.41 5.48 14.11
C HIS A 132 -12.32 6.69 14.39
N PRO A 133 -12.72 7.46 13.36
CA PRO A 133 -12.41 7.29 11.94
C PRO A 133 -11.00 7.78 11.60
N CYS A 134 -10.35 7.12 10.61
CA CYS A 134 -9.19 7.62 9.91
C CYS A 134 -9.66 8.17 8.56
N LYS A 135 -9.70 9.48 8.40
CA LYS A 135 -10.10 10.15 7.17
C LYS A 135 -8.86 10.68 6.47
N ASP A 136 -8.93 10.75 5.14
CA ASP A 136 -7.91 11.32 4.29
C ASP A 136 -6.50 10.81 4.69
N PRO A 137 -6.28 9.48 4.67
CA PRO A 137 -5.04 8.89 5.11
C PRO A 137 -3.88 9.26 4.18
N VAL A 138 -2.72 9.55 4.77
CA VAL A 138 -1.45 9.77 4.07
C VAL A 138 -0.41 8.89 4.72
N VAL A 139 0.44 8.25 3.91
CA VAL A 139 1.55 7.44 4.40
C VAL A 139 2.86 8.16 4.14
N PHE A 140 3.63 8.40 5.19
CA PHE A 140 4.97 8.94 5.11
C PHE A 140 5.99 7.81 5.30
N VAL A 141 7.09 7.87 4.56
CA VAL A 141 8.29 7.07 4.83
C VAL A 141 9.39 8.00 5.27
N GLY A 142 10.06 7.65 6.35
CA GLY A 142 11.11 8.46 6.94
C GLY A 142 11.94 7.68 7.95
N GLY A 143 12.48 8.39 8.92
CA GLY A 143 13.25 7.80 10.01
C GLY A 143 13.42 8.78 11.16
N SER A 144 14.01 8.30 12.26
CA SER A 144 14.16 9.04 13.49
C SER A 144 15.64 9.21 13.89
N PRO A 145 16.48 9.85 13.05
CA PRO A 145 17.93 9.90 13.27
C PRO A 145 18.36 10.64 14.54
N ARG A 146 17.47 11.44 15.12
CA ARG A 146 17.70 12.23 16.35
C ARG A 146 16.61 12.00 17.38
N GLY A 147 15.93 10.84 17.31
CA GLY A 147 14.86 10.49 18.25
C GLY A 147 13.49 11.07 17.90
N SER A 148 13.38 11.87 16.84
CA SER A 148 12.11 12.38 16.32
C SER A 148 11.98 12.01 14.86
N PHE A 149 10.78 11.57 14.47
CA PHE A 149 10.51 11.19 13.09
C PHE A 149 10.54 12.40 12.16
N ILE A 150 11.23 12.24 11.05
CA ILE A 150 11.23 13.14 9.89
C ILE A 150 10.89 12.35 8.65
N TRP A 151 10.06 12.90 7.76
CA TRP A 151 9.68 12.20 6.54
C TRP A 151 10.61 12.53 5.37
N PHE A 152 10.78 11.57 4.47
CA PHE A 152 11.61 11.67 3.26
C PHE A 152 10.78 11.56 1.98
N ALA A 153 9.67 10.81 2.03
CA ALA A 153 8.68 10.70 0.96
C ALA A 153 7.29 10.49 1.56
N MET A 154 6.26 10.93 0.86
CA MET A 154 4.85 10.73 1.23
C MET A 154 4.06 10.14 0.08
N SER A 155 3.05 9.34 0.39
CA SER A 155 2.14 8.76 -0.59
C SER A 155 1.39 9.86 -1.36
N ASN A 156 1.27 9.68 -2.66
CA ASN A 156 0.32 10.44 -3.45
C ASN A 156 -1.06 9.80 -3.26
N ALA A 157 -2.08 10.61 -3.00
CA ALA A 157 -3.44 10.13 -3.06
C ALA A 157 -3.73 9.74 -4.51
N GLU A 158 -4.13 8.50 -4.76
CA GLU A 158 -4.79 8.20 -6.01
C GLU A 158 -6.16 8.87 -5.95
N ASP A 159 -6.47 9.69 -6.97
CA ASP A 159 -7.80 10.23 -7.14
C ASP A 159 -8.73 9.02 -7.34
N GLN A 160 -9.48 8.70 -6.30
CA GLN A 160 -10.54 7.69 -6.39
C GLN A 160 -11.71 8.35 -7.12
N ASP A 161 -11.68 8.26 -8.45
CA ASP A 161 -12.82 8.57 -9.31
C ASP A 161 -13.92 7.51 -9.16
#